data_33c510e2afd34ce4fa560b95a77377e6
#
_entry.id   33c510e2afd34ce4fa560b95a77377e6
#
_cell.length_a   1.000
_cell.length_b   1.000
_cell.length_c   1.000
_cell.angle_alpha   90.00
_cell.angle_beta   90.00
_cell.angle_gamma   90.00
#
_symmetry.space_group_name_H-M   'P 1'
#
loop_
_entity.id
_entity.type
_entity.pdbx_description
1 polymer ?
#
loop_
_entity_poly.entity_id
_entity_poly.type
_entity_poly.pdbx_seq_one_letter_code
_entity_poly.pdbx_strand_id
1 'polypeptide(L)'
;GWEEIMEANLSKGAVVFDWHGYGHGATKAGKQGHDFVVVPTGTMYLNRYQGPQWHEPVLAFSGNTTLKDIYQYEPIERYWTMSMRSHLLGVQAALWTEFCESEEDVDLLLYPRLSAVAEAAWSLPIVKRWERFLGMLGAHQERWAAKGVKSSSAIYHVQHEVVPNFGDLRVTLSCISPEVEIRYTTDGSEPHANAWLYRRPWIIKQSQTLKCAAYKDGKQMGQTLVLPIQMNGITGKNMLRSNAVERRL
;
A
#
# COMPACT_ATOMS: atom_id res chain seq x y z
N GLY A 1 -24.72 11.68 6.23
CA GLY A 1 -23.92 12.81 5.72
C GLY A 1 -22.49 12.75 6.19
N TRP A 2 -21.62 13.51 5.56
CA TRP A 2 -20.22 13.64 5.99
C TRP A 2 -20.10 14.32 7.34
N GLU A 3 -18.98 14.16 8.02
CA GLU A 3 -18.77 14.64 9.40
C GLU A 3 -18.91 16.16 9.56
N GLU A 4 -18.79 16.95 8.50
CA GLU A 4 -19.00 18.40 8.52
C GLU A 4 -20.41 18.80 8.95
N ILE A 5 -21.39 17.91 8.73
CA ILE A 5 -22.77 18.15 9.19
C ILE A 5 -22.87 18.21 10.72
N MET A 6 -21.87 17.70 11.43
CA MET A 6 -21.81 17.77 12.91
C MET A 6 -21.71 19.19 13.47
N GLU A 7 -21.47 20.19 12.62
CA GLU A 7 -21.55 21.60 13.00
C GLU A 7 -23.00 22.11 13.08
N ALA A 8 -23.94 21.39 12.45
CA ALA A 8 -25.37 21.67 12.51
C ALA A 8 -26.07 20.87 13.63
N ASN A 9 -27.28 21.25 13.95
CA ASN A 9 -28.12 20.51 14.89
C ASN A 9 -28.80 19.35 14.15
N LEU A 10 -28.18 18.16 14.22
CA LEU A 10 -28.65 16.98 13.49
C LEU A 10 -29.84 16.31 14.17
N SER A 11 -30.74 15.73 13.36
CA SER A 11 -31.75 14.82 13.85
C SER A 11 -31.10 13.55 14.43
N LYS A 12 -31.72 12.93 15.43
CA LYS A 12 -31.21 11.72 16.09
C LYS A 12 -31.05 10.49 15.15
N GLY A 13 -31.73 10.47 14.02
CA GLY A 13 -31.61 9.41 13.04
C GLY A 13 -30.53 9.62 11.97
N ALA A 14 -29.76 10.71 12.06
CA ALA A 14 -28.67 10.96 11.12
C ALA A 14 -27.49 10.01 11.37
N VAL A 15 -26.99 9.39 10.30
CA VAL A 15 -25.74 8.61 10.31
C VAL A 15 -24.61 9.49 9.79
N VAL A 16 -23.49 9.53 10.53
CA VAL A 16 -22.32 10.35 10.21
C VAL A 16 -21.23 9.48 9.55
N PHE A 17 -20.67 9.96 8.44
CA PHE A 17 -19.53 9.32 7.78
C PHE A 17 -18.26 10.12 8.08
N ASP A 18 -17.36 9.54 8.87
CA ASP A 18 -16.07 10.13 9.25
C ASP A 18 -15.00 9.81 8.22
N TRP A 19 -14.72 10.78 7.35
CA TRP A 19 -13.82 10.61 6.22
C TRP A 19 -12.44 11.28 6.38
N HIS A 20 -12.30 12.31 7.20
CA HIS A 20 -11.01 12.99 7.41
C HIS A 20 -9.93 12.06 7.99
N GLY A 21 -10.33 10.99 8.64
CA GLY A 21 -9.42 9.90 8.96
C GLY A 21 -8.66 10.03 10.27
N TYR A 22 -9.04 10.96 11.11
CA TYR A 22 -8.45 11.15 12.44
C TYR A 22 -9.40 10.78 13.57
N GLY A 23 -10.56 10.21 13.26
CA GLY A 23 -11.57 9.78 14.23
C GLY A 23 -12.25 10.91 14.97
N HIS A 24 -12.06 12.17 14.56
CA HIS A 24 -12.67 13.31 15.25
C HIS A 24 -14.17 13.39 15.02
N GLY A 25 -14.61 13.22 13.78
CA GLY A 25 -16.03 13.19 13.41
C GLY A 25 -16.76 12.04 14.08
N ALA A 26 -16.20 10.83 14.01
CA ALA A 26 -16.70 9.64 14.67
C ALA A 26 -16.79 9.82 16.20
N THR A 27 -15.76 10.39 16.80
CA THR A 27 -15.72 10.68 18.23
C THR A 27 -16.82 11.68 18.64
N LYS A 28 -17.02 12.76 17.86
CA LYS A 28 -18.06 13.75 18.09
C LYS A 28 -19.44 13.12 17.92
N ALA A 29 -19.66 12.36 16.85
CA ALA A 29 -20.91 11.66 16.59
C ALA A 29 -21.27 10.69 17.72
N GLY A 30 -20.37 9.81 18.12
CA GLY A 30 -20.60 8.86 19.20
C GLY A 30 -20.85 9.51 20.56
N LYS A 31 -20.19 10.64 20.88
CA LYS A 31 -20.47 11.42 22.11
C LYS A 31 -21.87 12.04 22.11
N GLN A 32 -22.37 12.40 20.94
CA GLN A 32 -23.70 12.99 20.78
C GLN A 32 -24.81 11.96 20.58
N GLY A 33 -24.46 10.66 20.53
CA GLY A 33 -25.41 9.56 20.35
C GLY A 33 -25.90 9.40 18.93
N HIS A 34 -25.10 9.81 17.93
CA HIS A 34 -25.34 9.52 16.52
C HIS A 34 -24.60 8.27 16.08
N ASP A 35 -25.25 7.45 15.26
CA ASP A 35 -24.60 6.36 14.60
C ASP A 35 -23.60 6.88 13.56
N PHE A 36 -22.49 6.14 13.37
CA PHE A 36 -21.45 6.56 12.44
C PHE A 36 -20.77 5.39 11.72
N VAL A 37 -20.20 5.71 10.57
CA VAL A 37 -19.36 4.84 9.76
C VAL A 37 -17.99 5.48 9.61
N VAL A 38 -16.91 4.72 9.75
CA VAL A 38 -15.56 5.23 9.53
C VAL A 38 -15.10 4.90 8.10
N VAL A 39 -14.60 5.94 7.39
CA VAL A 39 -14.16 5.85 5.99
C VAL A 39 -12.90 6.71 5.77
N PRO A 40 -11.86 6.55 6.60
CA PRO A 40 -10.74 7.47 6.65
C PRO A 40 -9.95 7.53 5.35
N THR A 41 -9.70 8.76 4.86
CA THR A 41 -8.97 9.01 3.60
C THR A 41 -7.58 8.40 3.57
N GLY A 42 -6.91 8.34 4.72
CA GLY A 42 -5.54 7.81 4.82
C GLY A 42 -5.44 6.31 4.57
N THR A 43 -6.50 5.55 4.83
CA THR A 43 -6.48 4.09 4.79
C THR A 43 -7.59 3.44 3.98
N MET A 44 -8.77 4.09 3.87
CA MET A 44 -9.95 3.48 3.23
C MET A 44 -10.29 4.10 1.87
N TYR A 45 -9.50 5.06 1.37
CA TYR A 45 -9.64 5.59 0.02
C TYR A 45 -8.79 4.77 -0.94
N LEU A 46 -9.44 3.97 -1.76
CA LEU A 46 -8.78 3.03 -2.67
C LEU A 46 -8.38 3.65 -4.02
N ASN A 47 -8.64 4.94 -4.24
CA ASN A 47 -8.13 5.73 -5.36
C ASN A 47 -6.72 6.31 -5.10
N ARG A 48 -5.93 5.68 -4.22
CA ARG A 48 -4.52 5.99 -3.96
C ARG A 48 -3.64 4.87 -4.51
N TYR A 49 -2.36 5.15 -4.72
CA TYR A 49 -1.38 4.15 -5.14
C TYR A 49 -1.25 3.03 -4.10
N GLN A 50 -1.05 1.80 -4.57
CA GLN A 50 -0.88 0.62 -3.70
C GLN A 50 0.57 0.38 -3.31
N GLY A 51 1.48 0.97 -4.07
CA GLY A 51 2.93 0.87 -3.88
C GLY A 51 3.65 2.11 -4.41
N PRO A 52 4.92 1.98 -4.78
CA PRO A 52 5.68 3.08 -5.36
C PRO A 52 5.04 3.60 -6.64
N GLN A 53 4.80 4.91 -6.72
CA GLN A 53 4.08 5.55 -7.83
C GLN A 53 4.69 5.27 -9.21
N TRP A 54 6.01 5.11 -9.29
CA TRP A 54 6.71 4.82 -10.55
C TRP A 54 6.48 3.41 -11.09
N HIS A 55 5.87 2.53 -10.30
CA HIS A 55 5.49 1.18 -10.70
C HIS A 55 4.01 1.01 -10.98
N GLU A 56 3.23 2.07 -10.83
CA GLU A 56 1.78 2.00 -10.96
C GLU A 56 1.27 2.88 -12.12
N PRO A 57 0.15 2.49 -12.76
CA PRO A 57 -0.51 3.33 -13.73
C PRO A 57 -1.00 4.63 -13.06
N VAL A 58 -1.17 5.69 -13.84
CA VAL A 58 -1.61 7.00 -13.33
C VAL A 58 -3.11 6.96 -13.09
N LEU A 59 -3.52 6.29 -12.01
CA LEU A 59 -4.93 6.15 -11.61
C LEU A 59 -5.23 6.88 -10.28
N ALA A 60 -4.28 7.65 -9.77
CA ALA A 60 -4.40 8.33 -8.50
C ALA A 60 -3.78 9.72 -8.52
N PHE A 61 -4.32 10.61 -7.71
CA PHE A 61 -3.81 11.97 -7.53
C PHE A 61 -2.46 11.99 -6.83
N SER A 62 -2.40 11.33 -5.68
CA SER A 62 -1.23 11.30 -4.82
C SER A 62 -1.43 10.35 -3.64
N GLY A 63 -0.33 10.10 -2.93
CA GLY A 63 -0.33 9.32 -1.71
C GLY A 63 -0.46 7.83 -1.94
N ASN A 64 0.05 7.08 -1.00
CA ASN A 64 -0.01 5.63 -1.00
C ASN A 64 -0.95 5.15 0.09
N THR A 65 -1.73 4.12 -0.23
CA THR A 65 -2.48 3.32 0.73
C THR A 65 -2.20 1.87 0.40
N THR A 66 -1.23 1.30 1.07
CA THR A 66 -0.79 -0.07 0.80
C THR A 66 -1.77 -1.09 1.35
N LEU A 67 -1.68 -2.32 0.84
CA LEU A 67 -2.42 -3.45 1.40
C LEU A 67 -2.21 -3.59 2.91
N LYS A 68 -0.97 -3.35 3.38
CA LYS A 68 -0.60 -3.47 4.79
C LYS A 68 -1.22 -2.37 5.64
N ASP A 69 -1.27 -1.14 5.14
CA ASP A 69 -1.89 -0.01 5.85
C ASP A 69 -3.36 -0.29 6.15
N ILE A 70 -4.09 -0.79 5.15
CA ILE A 70 -5.50 -1.17 5.30
C ILE A 70 -5.65 -2.35 6.27
N TYR A 71 -4.82 -3.39 6.11
CA TYR A 71 -4.88 -4.57 6.99
C TYR A 71 -4.62 -4.22 8.46
N GLN A 72 -3.71 -3.28 8.72
CA GLN A 72 -3.36 -2.84 10.07
C GLN A 72 -4.34 -1.83 10.66
N TYR A 73 -5.24 -1.29 9.85
CA TYR A 73 -6.22 -0.34 10.34
C TYR A 73 -7.14 -0.98 11.39
N GLU A 74 -7.35 -0.24 12.47
CA GLU A 74 -8.26 -0.60 13.57
C GLU A 74 -9.36 0.45 13.66
N PRO A 75 -10.61 0.09 13.31
CA PRO A 75 -11.70 1.05 13.21
C PRO A 75 -12.17 1.59 14.57
N ILE A 76 -11.79 0.92 15.67
CA ILE A 76 -12.21 1.27 17.01
C ILE A 76 -11.06 1.99 17.73
N GLU A 77 -11.22 3.25 18.00
CA GLU A 77 -10.24 4.00 18.77
C GLU A 77 -10.19 3.53 20.23
N ARG A 78 -8.98 3.41 20.79
CA ARG A 78 -8.77 2.86 22.13
C ARG A 78 -9.45 3.68 23.22
N TYR A 79 -9.60 5.00 23.02
CA TYR A 79 -10.21 5.91 23.99
C TYR A 79 -11.74 6.00 23.91
N TRP A 80 -12.38 5.33 22.92
CA TRP A 80 -13.83 5.30 22.84
C TRP A 80 -14.45 4.48 23.97
N THR A 81 -15.44 5.06 24.64
CA THR A 81 -16.24 4.36 25.64
C THR A 81 -17.12 3.29 24.99
N MET A 82 -17.65 2.38 25.77
CA MET A 82 -18.58 1.35 25.26
C MET A 82 -19.81 1.98 24.61
N SER A 83 -20.34 3.07 25.18
CA SER A 83 -21.45 3.80 24.59
C SER A 83 -21.09 4.39 23.21
N MET A 84 -19.90 4.95 23.04
CA MET A 84 -19.47 5.46 21.75
C MET A 84 -19.30 4.33 20.73
N ARG A 85 -18.72 3.19 21.16
CA ARG A 85 -18.51 2.02 20.28
C ARG A 85 -19.82 1.41 19.80
N SER A 86 -20.89 1.46 20.60
CA SER A 86 -22.20 0.93 20.21
C SER A 86 -22.85 1.71 19.05
N HIS A 87 -22.37 2.91 18.75
CA HIS A 87 -22.80 3.71 17.62
C HIS A 87 -21.98 3.49 16.33
N LEU A 88 -20.87 2.73 16.40
CA LEU A 88 -20.12 2.37 15.21
C LEU A 88 -20.86 1.31 14.40
N LEU A 89 -21.38 1.69 13.24
CA LEU A 89 -22.05 0.77 12.32
C LEU A 89 -21.09 -0.09 11.51
N GLY A 90 -19.88 0.42 11.25
CA GLY A 90 -18.85 -0.33 10.53
C GLY A 90 -17.85 0.55 9.80
N VAL A 91 -17.16 -0.08 8.84
CA VAL A 91 -16.13 0.53 8.00
C VAL A 91 -16.63 0.61 6.57
N GLN A 92 -16.30 1.69 5.88
CA GLN A 92 -16.53 1.84 4.45
C GLN A 92 -15.19 2.13 3.75
N ALA A 93 -14.97 1.53 2.59
CA ALA A 93 -13.95 1.97 1.66
C ALA A 93 -14.59 2.84 0.57
N ALA A 94 -13.84 3.83 0.10
CA ALA A 94 -14.25 4.72 -0.99
C ALA A 94 -13.31 4.56 -2.19
N LEU A 95 -13.87 4.50 -3.38
CA LEU A 95 -13.15 4.56 -4.63
C LEU A 95 -13.73 5.68 -5.48
N TRP A 96 -12.92 6.71 -5.69
CA TRP A 96 -13.23 7.82 -6.57
C TRP A 96 -12.58 7.56 -7.93
N THR A 97 -13.33 7.72 -9.00
CA THR A 97 -12.98 7.19 -10.33
C THR A 97 -12.53 8.25 -11.32
N GLU A 98 -12.03 9.40 -10.85
CA GLU A 98 -11.63 10.52 -11.70
C GLU A 98 -10.57 10.15 -12.75
N PHE A 99 -9.78 9.12 -12.48
CA PHE A 99 -8.71 8.64 -13.37
C PHE A 99 -8.96 7.24 -13.94
N CYS A 100 -10.12 6.64 -13.66
CA CYS A 100 -10.46 5.33 -14.20
C CYS A 100 -11.20 5.49 -15.55
N GLU A 101 -10.69 4.84 -16.58
CA GLU A 101 -11.27 4.83 -17.91
C GLU A 101 -11.94 3.48 -18.24
N SER A 102 -11.67 2.46 -17.44
CA SER A 102 -12.15 1.11 -17.67
C SER A 102 -12.50 0.37 -16.38
N GLU A 103 -13.24 -0.73 -16.49
CA GLU A 103 -13.49 -1.66 -15.37
C GLU A 103 -12.19 -2.29 -14.86
N GLU A 104 -11.21 -2.52 -15.73
CA GLU A 104 -9.90 -3.03 -15.35
C GLU A 104 -9.15 -2.08 -14.42
N ASP A 105 -9.30 -0.76 -14.61
CA ASP A 105 -8.69 0.25 -13.73
C ASP A 105 -9.31 0.22 -12.34
N VAL A 106 -10.63 0.04 -12.28
CA VAL A 106 -11.36 -0.13 -11.04
C VAL A 106 -10.91 -1.39 -10.31
N ASP A 107 -10.83 -2.52 -11.01
CA ASP A 107 -10.35 -3.78 -10.46
C ASP A 107 -8.92 -3.64 -9.91
N LEU A 108 -8.05 -3.02 -10.69
CA LEU A 108 -6.66 -2.79 -10.30
C LEU A 108 -6.55 -1.98 -9.00
N LEU A 109 -7.41 -0.97 -8.83
CA LEU A 109 -7.44 -0.16 -7.62
C LEU A 109 -8.06 -0.90 -6.44
N LEU A 110 -9.06 -1.75 -6.66
CA LEU A 110 -9.75 -2.48 -5.60
C LEU A 110 -8.92 -3.66 -5.07
N TYR A 111 -8.38 -4.49 -5.98
CA TYR A 111 -7.74 -5.75 -5.61
C TYR A 111 -6.22 -5.64 -5.57
N PRO A 112 -5.57 -6.22 -4.55
CA PRO A 112 -6.10 -7.07 -3.48
C PRO A 112 -6.62 -6.31 -2.24
N ARG A 113 -6.60 -4.96 -2.22
CA ARG A 113 -6.88 -4.15 -1.02
C ARG A 113 -8.27 -4.36 -0.43
N LEU A 114 -9.28 -4.69 -1.26
CA LEU A 114 -10.63 -4.97 -0.77
C LEU A 114 -10.67 -6.16 0.19
N SER A 115 -9.76 -7.14 0.04
CA SER A 115 -9.62 -8.22 1.02
C SER A 115 -9.11 -7.73 2.38
N ALA A 116 -8.22 -6.74 2.39
CA ALA A 116 -7.75 -6.13 3.64
C ALA A 116 -8.84 -5.27 4.30
N VAL A 117 -9.68 -4.61 3.51
CA VAL A 117 -10.87 -3.91 4.02
C VAL A 117 -11.80 -4.90 4.72
N ALA A 118 -12.04 -6.06 4.12
CA ALA A 118 -12.86 -7.11 4.74
C ALA A 118 -12.25 -7.61 6.06
N GLU A 119 -10.93 -7.82 6.10
CA GLU A 119 -10.25 -8.19 7.36
C GLU A 119 -10.35 -7.09 8.42
N ALA A 120 -10.19 -5.82 8.06
CA ALA A 120 -10.33 -4.71 8.99
C ALA A 120 -11.76 -4.59 9.54
N ALA A 121 -12.77 -4.90 8.71
CA ALA A 121 -14.18 -4.79 9.07
C ALA A 121 -14.71 -5.98 9.91
N TRP A 122 -14.21 -7.20 9.65
CA TRP A 122 -14.83 -8.42 10.17
C TRP A 122 -13.95 -9.23 11.12
N SER A 123 -12.65 -8.92 11.20
CA SER A 123 -11.72 -9.66 12.07
C SER A 123 -11.35 -8.85 13.30
N LEU A 124 -11.44 -9.50 14.47
CA LEU A 124 -10.95 -8.89 15.70
C LEU A 124 -9.41 -8.73 15.63
N PRO A 125 -8.84 -7.63 16.17
CA PRO A 125 -7.39 -7.40 16.16
C PRO A 125 -6.56 -8.58 16.67
N ILE A 126 -7.04 -9.24 17.70
CA ILE A 126 -6.34 -10.37 18.36
C ILE A 126 -6.18 -11.60 17.45
N VAL A 127 -7.05 -11.77 16.45
CA VAL A 127 -6.98 -12.92 15.52
C VAL A 127 -6.30 -12.59 14.21
N LYS A 128 -6.04 -11.32 13.92
CA LYS A 128 -5.35 -10.88 12.70
C LYS A 128 -3.90 -11.38 12.71
N ARG A 129 -3.48 -12.04 11.61
CA ARG A 129 -2.11 -12.56 11.39
C ARG A 129 -1.71 -12.23 9.96
N TRP A 130 -0.80 -11.27 9.82
CA TRP A 130 -0.37 -10.75 8.52
C TRP A 130 0.16 -11.83 7.57
N GLU A 131 1.03 -12.70 8.06
CA GLU A 131 1.62 -13.78 7.27
C GLU A 131 0.57 -14.77 6.78
N ARG A 132 -0.41 -15.11 7.62
CA ARG A 132 -1.55 -15.94 7.23
C ARG A 132 -2.40 -15.26 6.15
N PHE A 133 -2.68 -13.97 6.32
CA PHE A 133 -3.44 -13.19 5.34
C PHE A 133 -2.72 -13.17 3.98
N LEU A 134 -1.41 -12.90 3.95
CA LEU A 134 -0.62 -12.94 2.73
C LEU A 134 -0.61 -14.33 2.08
N GLY A 135 -0.46 -15.40 2.86
CA GLY A 135 -0.49 -16.76 2.33
C GLY A 135 -1.85 -17.13 1.67
N MET A 136 -2.95 -16.54 2.13
CA MET A 136 -4.27 -16.75 1.51
C MET A 136 -4.47 -15.93 0.24
N LEU A 137 -3.76 -14.81 0.06
CA LEU A 137 -3.93 -13.94 -1.10
C LEU A 137 -3.59 -14.62 -2.43
N GLY A 138 -2.62 -15.54 -2.45
CA GLY A 138 -2.26 -16.30 -3.65
C GLY A 138 -3.48 -17.02 -4.25
N ALA A 139 -4.22 -17.76 -3.42
CA ALA A 139 -5.44 -18.44 -3.85
C ALA A 139 -6.56 -17.46 -4.27
N HIS A 140 -6.62 -16.28 -3.65
CA HIS A 140 -7.55 -15.24 -4.07
C HIS A 140 -7.18 -14.67 -5.44
N GLN A 141 -5.90 -14.41 -5.70
CA GLN A 141 -5.43 -13.91 -6.98
C GLN A 141 -5.73 -14.88 -8.12
N GLU A 142 -5.53 -16.19 -7.89
CA GLU A 142 -5.90 -17.22 -8.87
C GLU A 142 -7.40 -17.22 -9.17
N ARG A 143 -8.25 -17.05 -8.15
CA ARG A 143 -9.71 -16.97 -8.33
C ARG A 143 -10.13 -15.70 -9.07
N TRP A 144 -9.50 -14.56 -8.79
CA TRP A 144 -9.77 -13.31 -9.50
C TRP A 144 -9.33 -13.42 -10.96
N ALA A 145 -8.14 -13.95 -11.22
CA ALA A 145 -7.66 -14.17 -12.58
C ALA A 145 -8.58 -15.11 -13.37
N ALA A 146 -9.07 -16.20 -12.75
CA ALA A 146 -10.03 -17.11 -13.37
C ALA A 146 -11.39 -16.46 -13.70
N LYS A 147 -11.72 -15.35 -13.04
CA LYS A 147 -12.93 -14.55 -13.30
C LYS A 147 -12.65 -13.34 -14.20
N GLY A 148 -11.45 -13.17 -14.70
CA GLY A 148 -11.06 -12.02 -15.53
C GLY A 148 -10.82 -10.72 -14.73
N VAL A 149 -10.82 -10.78 -13.39
CA VAL A 149 -10.58 -9.61 -12.53
C VAL A 149 -9.08 -9.29 -12.51
N LYS A 150 -8.73 -8.06 -12.82
CA LYS A 150 -7.36 -7.57 -12.86
C LYS A 150 -6.92 -7.07 -11.49
N SER A 151 -6.09 -7.83 -10.78
CA SER A 151 -5.56 -7.42 -9.49
C SER A 151 -4.18 -6.77 -9.62
N SER A 152 -3.88 -5.82 -8.72
CA SER A 152 -2.56 -5.18 -8.66
C SER A 152 -1.47 -6.18 -8.25
N SER A 153 -0.30 -6.03 -8.87
CA SER A 153 0.92 -6.75 -8.51
C SER A 153 1.78 -6.02 -7.46
N ALA A 154 1.29 -4.94 -6.89
CA ALA A 154 2.06 -4.08 -5.97
C ALA A 154 2.69 -4.84 -4.78
N ILE A 155 2.06 -5.92 -4.32
CA ILE A 155 2.60 -6.78 -3.24
C ILE A 155 3.90 -7.48 -3.62
N TYR A 156 4.20 -7.58 -4.91
CA TYR A 156 5.41 -8.19 -5.46
C TYR A 156 6.46 -7.16 -5.89
N HIS A 157 6.17 -5.87 -5.80
CA HIS A 157 7.13 -4.84 -6.13
C HIS A 157 8.26 -4.82 -5.10
N VAL A 158 9.48 -4.91 -5.61
CA VAL A 158 10.67 -4.83 -4.76
C VAL A 158 10.83 -3.41 -4.25
N GLN A 159 10.90 -3.26 -2.95
CA GLN A 159 11.22 -2.02 -2.25
C GLN A 159 12.70 -1.97 -1.95
N HIS A 160 13.25 -0.77 -1.85
CA HIS A 160 14.66 -0.56 -1.57
C HIS A 160 14.88 0.54 -0.54
N GLU A 161 15.95 0.38 0.19
CA GLU A 161 16.55 1.41 1.02
C GLU A 161 18.02 1.51 0.66
N VAL A 162 18.50 2.71 0.41
CA VAL A 162 19.91 2.96 0.15
C VAL A 162 20.40 4.04 1.12
N VAL A 163 21.33 3.67 1.98
CA VAL A 163 21.85 4.54 3.03
C VAL A 163 23.37 4.67 2.95
N PRO A 164 23.93 5.83 3.34
CA PRO A 164 25.38 6.01 3.46
C PRO A 164 26.00 5.01 4.42
N ASN A 165 27.21 4.54 4.07
CA ASN A 165 28.00 3.65 4.90
C ASN A 165 29.51 3.93 4.75
N PHE A 166 30.08 4.82 5.56
CA PHE A 166 31.51 5.16 5.59
C PHE A 166 32.14 5.47 4.21
N GLY A 167 31.45 6.26 3.38
CA GLY A 167 31.90 6.61 2.02
C GLY A 167 31.36 5.69 0.91
N ASP A 168 30.82 4.55 1.28
CA ASP A 168 30.10 3.62 0.42
C ASP A 168 28.58 3.74 0.59
N LEU A 169 27.80 2.94 -0.11
CA LEU A 169 26.35 2.86 0.03
C LEU A 169 25.94 1.44 0.47
N ARG A 170 25.08 1.35 1.48
CA ARG A 170 24.41 0.08 1.85
C ARG A 170 23.05 0.01 1.20
N VAL A 171 22.81 -1.07 0.47
CA VAL A 171 21.52 -1.37 -0.19
C VAL A 171 20.81 -2.47 0.58
N THR A 172 19.54 -2.21 0.88
CA THR A 172 18.59 -3.18 1.42
C THR A 172 17.45 -3.33 0.45
N LEU A 173 17.09 -4.56 0.09
CA LEU A 173 15.91 -4.87 -0.71
C LEU A 173 14.90 -5.62 0.15
N SER A 174 13.61 -5.39 -0.12
CA SER A 174 12.53 -6.10 0.54
C SER A 174 11.34 -6.27 -0.40
N CYS A 175 10.49 -7.25 -0.10
CA CYS A 175 9.21 -7.44 -0.77
C CYS A 175 8.15 -7.76 0.28
N ILE A 176 6.92 -7.26 0.07
CA ILE A 176 5.81 -7.53 1.00
C ILE A 176 5.43 -9.01 1.01
N SER A 177 5.41 -9.65 -0.17
CA SER A 177 5.12 -11.08 -0.28
C SER A 177 6.31 -11.91 0.24
N PRO A 178 6.11 -12.79 1.24
CA PRO A 178 7.17 -13.65 1.76
C PRO A 178 7.46 -14.85 0.86
N GLU A 179 6.61 -15.11 -0.13
CA GLU A 179 6.69 -16.31 -1.01
C GLU A 179 7.60 -16.10 -2.21
N VAL A 180 8.21 -14.91 -2.35
CA VAL A 180 9.03 -14.58 -3.51
C VAL A 180 10.51 -14.54 -3.16
N GLU A 181 11.32 -14.84 -4.15
CA GLU A 181 12.76 -14.58 -4.15
C GLU A 181 13.05 -13.26 -4.87
N ILE A 182 13.90 -12.42 -4.29
CA ILE A 182 14.37 -11.22 -5.00
C ILE A 182 15.63 -11.59 -5.79
N ARG A 183 15.57 -11.44 -7.11
CA ARG A 183 16.70 -11.63 -8.03
C ARG A 183 17.20 -10.30 -8.53
N TYR A 184 18.52 -10.15 -8.71
CA TYR A 184 19.10 -8.89 -9.11
C TYR A 184 20.30 -9.03 -10.04
N THR A 185 20.60 -7.95 -10.78
CA THR A 185 21.79 -7.73 -11.60
C THR A 185 22.41 -6.38 -11.24
N THR A 186 23.70 -6.20 -11.51
CA THR A 186 24.43 -4.96 -11.19
C THR A 186 25.04 -4.29 -12.43
N ASP A 187 24.88 -4.91 -13.58
CA ASP A 187 25.37 -4.47 -14.89
C ASP A 187 24.29 -3.78 -15.74
N GLY A 188 23.07 -3.63 -15.17
CA GLY A 188 21.94 -3.05 -15.89
C GLY A 188 21.18 -4.02 -16.80
N SER A 189 21.59 -5.28 -16.89
CA SER A 189 20.81 -6.32 -17.58
C SER A 189 19.51 -6.62 -16.83
N GLU A 190 18.48 -7.14 -17.53
CA GLU A 190 17.24 -7.56 -16.88
C GLU A 190 17.49 -8.77 -15.97
N PRO A 191 16.99 -8.73 -14.70
CA PRO A 191 17.07 -9.90 -13.84
C PRO A 191 16.26 -11.05 -14.43
N HIS A 192 16.72 -12.28 -14.19
CA HIS A 192 16.04 -13.50 -14.62
C HIS A 192 16.07 -14.54 -13.48
N ALA A 193 15.35 -15.65 -13.63
CA ALA A 193 15.21 -16.65 -12.57
C ALA A 193 16.53 -17.18 -12.00
N ASN A 194 17.60 -17.19 -12.80
CA ASN A 194 18.94 -17.62 -12.39
C ASN A 194 19.89 -16.44 -12.08
N ALA A 195 19.41 -15.19 -12.06
CA ALA A 195 20.19 -14.04 -11.63
C ALA A 195 20.56 -14.15 -10.15
N TRP A 196 21.41 -13.25 -9.66
CA TRP A 196 21.87 -13.28 -8.27
C TRP A 196 20.70 -13.22 -7.30
N LEU A 197 20.69 -14.14 -6.32
CA LEU A 197 19.68 -14.17 -5.27
C LEU A 197 20.04 -13.19 -4.16
N TYR A 198 19.15 -12.26 -3.86
CA TYR A 198 19.29 -11.39 -2.71
C TYR A 198 19.05 -12.17 -1.41
N ARG A 199 20.00 -12.12 -0.50
CA ARG A 199 19.92 -12.80 0.80
C ARG A 199 20.04 -11.86 1.99
N ARG A 200 20.78 -10.75 1.82
CA ARG A 200 21.09 -9.78 2.88
C ARG A 200 21.54 -8.45 2.29
N PRO A 201 21.45 -7.35 3.05
CA PRO A 201 22.03 -6.08 2.65
C PRO A 201 23.50 -6.21 2.27
N TRP A 202 23.92 -5.48 1.24
CA TRP A 202 25.33 -5.44 0.83
C TRP A 202 25.81 -4.02 0.55
N ILE A 203 27.13 -3.87 0.45
CA ILE A 203 27.79 -2.59 0.23
C ILE A 203 28.09 -2.40 -1.25
N ILE A 204 27.71 -1.25 -1.79
CA ILE A 204 28.07 -0.79 -3.13
C ILE A 204 29.20 0.21 -3.01
N LYS A 205 30.33 -0.04 -3.73
CA LYS A 205 31.56 0.74 -3.70
C LYS A 205 31.82 1.53 -4.97
N GLN A 206 31.05 1.27 -6.02
CA GLN A 206 31.21 1.94 -7.33
C GLN A 206 29.85 2.21 -7.97
N SER A 207 29.82 3.18 -8.87
CA SER A 207 28.61 3.47 -9.65
C SER A 207 28.19 2.29 -10.48
N GLN A 208 26.92 1.97 -10.46
CA GLN A 208 26.33 0.83 -11.19
C GLN A 208 24.81 1.01 -11.37
N THR A 209 24.24 0.26 -12.28
CA THR A 209 22.78 0.17 -12.39
C THR A 209 22.34 -1.16 -11.80
N LEU A 210 21.67 -1.09 -10.64
CA LEU A 210 21.04 -2.23 -10.02
C LEU A 210 19.65 -2.41 -10.61
N LYS A 211 19.36 -3.60 -11.11
CA LYS A 211 18.01 -4.01 -11.46
C LYS A 211 17.60 -5.20 -10.61
N CYS A 212 16.38 -5.20 -10.09
CA CYS A 212 15.88 -6.31 -9.29
C CYS A 212 14.38 -6.52 -9.49
N ALA A 213 13.96 -7.79 -9.37
CA ALA A 213 12.57 -8.18 -9.46
C ALA A 213 12.26 -9.36 -8.52
N ALA A 214 10.99 -9.51 -8.16
CA ALA A 214 10.48 -10.62 -7.38
C ALA A 214 10.18 -11.82 -8.28
N TYR A 215 10.54 -13.01 -7.83
CA TYR A 215 10.32 -14.27 -8.55
C TYR A 215 9.65 -15.30 -7.64
N LYS A 216 8.68 -16.03 -8.18
CA LYS A 216 8.06 -17.20 -7.55
C LYS A 216 8.06 -18.34 -8.56
N ASP A 217 8.59 -19.49 -8.17
CA ASP A 217 8.68 -20.68 -9.04
C ASP A 217 9.33 -20.42 -10.41
N GLY A 218 10.37 -19.57 -10.41
CA GLY A 218 11.09 -19.18 -11.63
C GLY A 218 10.38 -18.14 -12.51
N LYS A 219 9.16 -17.69 -12.14
CA LYS A 219 8.39 -16.70 -12.89
C LYS A 219 8.48 -15.33 -12.19
N GLN A 220 8.70 -14.28 -12.98
CA GLN A 220 8.64 -12.91 -12.47
C GLN A 220 7.21 -12.54 -12.08
N MET A 221 7.04 -11.99 -10.87
CA MET A 221 5.74 -11.68 -10.28
C MET A 221 5.36 -10.18 -10.32
N GLY A 222 6.33 -9.30 -10.35
CA GLY A 222 6.11 -7.85 -10.38
C GLY A 222 6.97 -7.18 -11.43
N GLN A 223 6.99 -5.86 -11.41
CA GLN A 223 7.83 -5.08 -12.31
C GLN A 223 9.29 -5.08 -11.83
N THR A 224 10.21 -4.88 -12.78
CA THR A 224 11.63 -4.69 -12.46
C THR A 224 11.84 -3.31 -11.83
N LEU A 225 12.41 -3.27 -10.65
CA LEU A 225 12.95 -2.05 -10.05
C LEU A 225 14.30 -1.73 -10.69
N VAL A 226 14.45 -0.50 -11.19
CA VAL A 226 15.70 0.00 -11.77
C VAL A 226 16.26 1.11 -10.89
N LEU A 227 17.46 0.90 -10.36
CA LEU A 227 18.15 1.84 -9.48
C LEU A 227 19.51 2.21 -10.08
N PRO A 228 19.62 3.34 -10.77
CA PRO A 228 20.91 3.88 -11.15
C PRO A 228 21.58 4.48 -9.90
N ILE A 229 22.68 3.88 -9.48
CA ILE A 229 23.48 4.29 -8.34
C ILE A 229 24.73 5.00 -8.83
N GLN A 230 24.90 6.25 -8.44
CA GLN A 230 26.04 7.07 -8.81
C GLN A 230 26.86 7.42 -7.57
N MET A 231 28.14 7.02 -7.57
CA MET A 231 29.13 7.29 -6.51
C MET A 231 30.03 8.47 -6.89
N ASN A 232 29.44 9.57 -7.32
CA ASN A 232 30.24 10.74 -7.70
C ASN A 232 30.73 11.45 -6.44
N GLY A 233 32.06 11.56 -6.28
CA GLY A 233 32.92 12.17 -5.28
C GLY A 233 32.42 13.39 -4.48
N ILE A 234 31.19 13.38 -4.06
CA ILE A 234 30.62 14.34 -3.12
C ILE A 234 30.83 13.74 -1.74
N THR A 235 31.95 14.05 -1.16
CA THR A 235 32.22 13.81 0.25
C THR A 235 31.06 14.33 1.09
N GLY A 236 30.22 13.41 1.61
CA GLY A 236 29.19 13.69 2.60
C GLY A 236 27.78 14.01 2.10
N LYS A 237 27.49 13.96 0.79
CA LYS A 237 26.10 14.10 0.32
C LYS A 237 25.76 13.03 -0.74
N ASN A 238 25.00 12.04 -0.33
CA ASN A 238 24.48 11.03 -1.25
C ASN A 238 23.17 11.55 -1.89
N MET A 239 23.18 11.77 -3.19
CA MET A 239 21.95 12.01 -3.93
C MET A 239 21.50 10.72 -4.58
N LEU A 240 20.40 10.16 -4.10
CA LEU A 240 19.63 9.16 -4.80
C LEU A 240 18.76 9.87 -5.84
N ARG A 241 19.08 9.73 -7.11
CA ARG A 241 18.08 9.94 -8.16
C ARG A 241 17.34 8.62 -8.36
N SER A 242 16.13 8.51 -7.82
CA SER A 242 15.17 7.57 -8.38
C SER A 242 14.85 8.03 -9.80
N ASN A 243 14.57 7.10 -10.72
CA ASN A 243 13.97 7.43 -12.02
C ASN A 243 12.52 7.89 -11.83
N ALA A 244 12.29 8.89 -10.99
CA ALA A 244 11.10 9.68 -11.08
C ALA A 244 11.17 10.35 -12.44
N VAL A 245 10.39 9.85 -13.39
CA VAL A 245 10.11 10.53 -14.63
C VAL A 245 9.66 11.92 -14.21
N GLU A 246 10.48 12.95 -14.49
CA GLU A 246 10.05 14.32 -14.45
C GLU A 246 8.91 14.44 -15.46
N ARG A 247 7.69 14.22 -15.01
CA ARG A 247 6.53 14.69 -15.76
C ARG A 247 6.45 16.18 -15.50
N ARG A 248 6.94 16.95 -16.46
CA ARG A 248 6.61 18.37 -16.54
C ARG A 248 5.09 18.45 -16.61
N LEU A 249 4.50 19.14 -15.63
CA LEU A 249 3.15 19.64 -15.68
C LEU A 249 3.03 20.68 -16.81
#